data_7bc61941aa785d485ff9f66d4f8c6d9e
#
_entry.id   7bc61941aa785d485ff9f66d4f8c6d9e
#
_cell.length_a   1.000
_cell.length_b   1.000
_cell.length_c   1.000
_cell.angle_alpha   90.00
_cell.angle_beta   90.00
_cell.angle_gamma   90.00
#
_symmetry.space_group_name_H-M   'P 1'
#
loop_
_entity.id
_entity.type
_entity.pdbx_description
1 polymer ?
#
loop_
_entity_poly.entity_id
_entity_poly.type
_entity_poly.pdbx_seq_one_letter_code
_entity_poly.pdbx_strand_id
1 'polypeptide(L)'
;KLEIECSDNRGQDTTAVLCHPHPSYGGNMDDLVLAEARACCEKLRIPRVRFNFRGVGASEGRHDSSDAEYNGEVEDLKAVLSWMRTEFRSERLIGIGYCCGSFIINRGDQLNLFDKSVLIAPPNVSMAFIFDNPERPCDIVYEEKDPHIDPKKFPSQAKLGVKTVKDGDHFFYGSYGDLFAQIMSSLTEEY
;
A
#
# COMPACT_ATOMS: atom_id res chain seq x y z
N LYS A 1 16.98 3.07 -12.41
CA LYS A 1 16.67 4.26 -11.58
C LYS A 1 15.18 4.37 -11.43
N LEU A 2 14.68 4.66 -10.20
CA LEU A 2 13.26 4.85 -9.93
C LEU A 2 12.95 6.34 -9.72
N GLU A 3 11.78 6.75 -10.15
CA GLU A 3 11.18 8.04 -9.84
C GLU A 3 10.56 8.00 -8.45
N ILE A 4 10.98 8.90 -7.58
CA ILE A 4 10.58 8.92 -6.16
C ILE A 4 10.16 10.34 -5.78
N GLU A 5 9.08 10.47 -5.02
CA GLU A 5 8.71 11.68 -4.29
C GLU A 5 8.67 11.38 -2.79
N CYS A 6 9.24 12.26 -2.00
CA CYS A 6 9.20 12.15 -0.55
C CYS A 6 8.72 13.45 0.11
N SER A 7 8.17 13.32 1.30
CA SER A 7 7.82 14.47 2.14
C SER A 7 9.07 15.10 2.75
N ASP A 8 8.99 16.39 3.09
CA ASP A 8 10.11 17.15 3.66
C ASP A 8 10.32 16.89 5.17
N ASN A 9 9.29 16.41 5.87
CA ASN A 9 9.33 16.15 7.31
C ASN A 9 10.08 14.85 7.61
N ARG A 10 11.37 14.96 7.94
CA ARG A 10 12.23 13.82 8.32
C ARG A 10 12.44 13.77 9.84
N GLY A 11 12.97 12.65 10.31
CA GLY A 11 13.34 12.51 11.73
C GLY A 11 12.19 12.11 12.64
N GLN A 12 11.16 11.46 12.10
CA GLN A 12 10.12 10.78 12.86
C GLN A 12 10.45 9.30 13.00
N ASP A 13 9.99 8.67 14.06
CA ASP A 13 10.23 7.24 14.30
C ASP A 13 9.55 6.33 13.28
N THR A 14 8.48 6.81 12.66
CA THR A 14 7.69 6.06 11.67
C THR A 14 7.71 6.74 10.31
N THR A 15 7.89 5.98 9.24
CA THR A 15 7.77 6.44 7.84
C THR A 15 6.88 5.50 7.03
N ALA A 16 6.08 6.03 6.13
CA ALA A 16 5.23 5.26 5.23
C ALA A 16 5.82 5.16 3.81
N VAL A 17 5.66 4.02 3.15
CA VAL A 17 5.86 3.87 1.70
C VAL A 17 4.51 3.58 1.04
N LEU A 18 4.25 4.23 -0.10
CA LEU A 18 3.03 4.10 -0.87
C LEU A 18 3.29 3.41 -2.20
N CYS A 19 2.59 2.30 -2.46
CA CYS A 19 2.68 1.50 -3.67
C CYS A 19 1.42 1.65 -4.53
N HIS A 20 1.61 2.04 -5.79
CA HIS A 20 0.53 2.38 -6.72
C HIS A 20 -0.15 1.17 -7.37
N PRO A 21 -1.35 1.33 -7.98
CA PRO A 21 -2.05 0.25 -8.65
C PRO A 21 -1.34 -0.21 -9.93
N HIS A 22 -1.94 -1.16 -10.62
CA HIS A 22 -1.34 -1.91 -11.72
C HIS A 22 -0.85 -1.03 -12.87
N PRO A 23 0.45 -1.12 -13.25
CA PRO A 23 1.05 -0.31 -14.30
C PRO A 23 0.32 -0.39 -15.65
N SER A 24 -0.08 -1.59 -16.08
CA SER A 24 -0.74 -1.79 -17.38
C SER A 24 -2.15 -1.16 -17.46
N TYR A 25 -2.74 -0.76 -16.33
CA TYR A 25 -4.02 -0.07 -16.26
C TYR A 25 -3.86 1.44 -15.98
N GLY A 26 -2.65 1.97 -16.22
CA GLY A 26 -2.35 3.40 -16.03
C GLY A 26 -2.00 3.77 -14.59
N GLY A 27 -1.80 2.78 -13.71
CA GLY A 27 -1.40 3.00 -12.33
C GLY A 27 -0.05 3.71 -12.24
N ASN A 28 0.01 4.73 -11.40
CA ASN A 28 1.21 5.51 -11.09
C ASN A 28 1.10 6.13 -9.70
N MET A 29 2.16 6.74 -9.20
CA MET A 29 2.21 7.30 -7.84
C MET A 29 1.26 8.48 -7.60
N ASP A 30 0.69 9.09 -8.66
CA ASP A 30 -0.27 10.20 -8.58
C ASP A 30 -1.74 9.72 -8.57
N ASP A 31 -1.98 8.42 -8.41
CA ASP A 31 -3.31 7.84 -8.32
C ASP A 31 -4.17 8.49 -7.23
N LEU A 32 -5.46 8.69 -7.50
CA LEU A 32 -6.38 9.42 -6.61
C LEU A 32 -6.63 8.69 -5.28
N VAL A 33 -6.66 7.36 -5.27
CA VAL A 33 -6.79 6.57 -4.04
C VAL A 33 -5.54 6.73 -3.18
N LEU A 34 -4.35 6.73 -3.79
CA LEU A 34 -3.12 7.01 -3.07
C LEU A 34 -3.01 8.47 -2.62
N ALA A 35 -3.68 9.41 -3.30
CA ALA A 35 -3.75 10.79 -2.84
C ALA A 35 -4.45 10.90 -1.47
N GLU A 36 -5.49 10.07 -1.20
CA GLU A 36 -6.13 10.00 0.12
C GLU A 36 -5.17 9.44 1.18
N ALA A 37 -4.44 8.37 0.86
CA ALA A 37 -3.42 7.82 1.76
C ALA A 37 -2.30 8.84 2.06
N ARG A 38 -1.88 9.59 1.05
CA ARG A 38 -0.95 10.70 1.17
C ARG A 38 -1.48 11.77 2.12
N ALA A 39 -2.73 12.20 1.94
CA ALA A 39 -3.37 13.22 2.76
C ALA A 39 -3.50 12.75 4.24
N CYS A 40 -3.77 11.46 4.48
CA CYS A 40 -3.76 10.89 5.82
C CYS A 40 -2.36 10.98 6.47
N CYS A 41 -1.30 10.61 5.74
CA CYS A 41 0.07 10.74 6.23
C CYS A 41 0.42 12.20 6.55
N GLU A 42 0.04 13.15 5.68
CA GLU A 42 0.24 14.59 5.91
C GLU A 42 -0.46 15.07 7.18
N LYS A 43 -1.72 14.70 7.37
CA LYS A 43 -2.50 15.09 8.55
C LYS A 43 -1.92 14.53 9.85
N LEU A 44 -1.38 13.31 9.81
CA LEU A 44 -0.73 12.65 10.95
C LEU A 44 0.75 13.02 11.09
N ARG A 45 1.30 13.83 10.18
CA ARG A 45 2.73 14.18 10.09
C ARG A 45 3.65 12.97 9.97
N ILE A 46 3.16 11.87 9.41
CA ILE A 46 3.96 10.69 9.07
C ILE A 46 4.77 11.01 7.81
N PRO A 47 6.11 10.99 7.86
CA PRO A 47 6.93 11.07 6.66
C PRO A 47 6.56 9.98 5.68
N ARG A 48 6.54 10.30 4.40
CA ARG A 48 6.16 9.34 3.37
C ARG A 48 7.08 9.37 2.16
N VAL A 49 7.15 8.22 1.50
CA VAL A 49 7.76 8.04 0.19
C VAL A 49 6.72 7.42 -0.73
N ARG A 50 6.55 7.97 -1.92
CA ARG A 50 5.82 7.36 -3.02
C ARG A 50 6.74 7.27 -4.23
N PHE A 51 6.56 6.26 -5.05
CA PHE A 51 7.42 6.04 -6.19
C PHE A 51 6.67 5.37 -7.33
N ASN A 52 7.19 5.52 -8.53
CA ASN A 52 6.72 4.79 -9.68
C ASN A 52 7.51 3.48 -9.83
N PHE A 53 6.80 2.36 -9.97
CA PHE A 53 7.40 1.07 -10.32
C PHE A 53 8.14 1.16 -11.66
N ARG A 54 9.01 0.20 -11.92
CA ARG A 54 9.76 0.09 -13.17
C ARG A 54 8.88 0.24 -14.41
N GLY A 55 9.32 1.06 -15.35
CA GLY A 55 8.62 1.33 -16.60
C GLY A 55 7.41 2.27 -16.48
N VAL A 56 7.17 2.90 -15.30
CA VAL A 56 6.12 3.88 -15.08
C VAL A 56 6.72 5.27 -14.90
N GLY A 57 6.13 6.30 -15.50
CA GLY A 57 6.59 7.67 -15.39
C GLY A 57 8.04 7.82 -15.83
N ALA A 58 8.90 8.42 -14.98
CA ALA A 58 10.32 8.56 -15.21
C ALA A 58 11.16 7.39 -14.64
N SER A 59 10.54 6.34 -14.12
CA SER A 59 11.23 5.12 -13.69
C SER A 59 11.75 4.32 -14.87
N GLU A 60 13.03 3.95 -14.81
CA GLU A 60 13.66 3.09 -15.80
C GLU A 60 13.18 1.64 -15.67
N GLY A 61 13.50 0.84 -16.68
CA GLY A 61 13.13 -0.59 -16.72
C GLY A 61 11.80 -0.82 -17.43
N ARG A 62 11.19 -1.97 -17.15
CA ARG A 62 9.94 -2.37 -17.76
C ARG A 62 9.16 -3.25 -16.80
N HIS A 63 7.86 -2.98 -16.68
CA HIS A 63 6.91 -3.88 -16.07
C HIS A 63 6.77 -5.15 -16.93
N ASP A 64 6.85 -6.32 -16.30
CA ASP A 64 6.65 -7.60 -16.95
C ASP A 64 5.26 -8.17 -16.60
N SER A 65 4.31 -8.00 -17.51
CA SER A 65 2.94 -8.50 -17.32
C SER A 65 2.82 -10.04 -17.31
N SER A 66 3.88 -10.76 -17.64
CA SER A 66 3.93 -12.23 -17.53
C SER A 66 4.41 -12.73 -16.16
N ASP A 67 5.00 -11.85 -15.35
CA ASP A 67 5.41 -12.15 -13.96
C ASP A 67 4.22 -12.01 -13.02
N ALA A 68 3.50 -13.11 -12.80
CA ALA A 68 2.34 -13.15 -11.90
C ALA A 68 2.70 -12.88 -10.41
N GLU A 69 3.97 -12.99 -10.06
CA GLU A 69 4.49 -12.76 -8.70
C GLU A 69 5.03 -11.34 -8.50
N TYR A 70 5.10 -10.53 -9.57
CA TYR A 70 5.59 -9.15 -9.53
C TYR A 70 6.97 -9.01 -8.87
N ASN A 71 7.86 -9.99 -9.13
CA ASN A 71 9.19 -10.01 -8.52
C ASN A 71 9.98 -8.73 -8.82
N GLY A 72 9.81 -8.17 -10.01
CA GLY A 72 10.41 -6.91 -10.40
C GLY A 72 9.99 -5.76 -9.51
N GLU A 73 8.71 -5.56 -9.29
CA GLU A 73 8.15 -4.50 -8.45
C GLU A 73 8.49 -4.72 -6.97
N VAL A 74 8.59 -5.97 -6.52
CA VAL A 74 9.08 -6.30 -5.17
C VAL A 74 10.54 -5.90 -4.99
N GLU A 75 11.39 -6.09 -6.00
CA GLU A 75 12.78 -5.61 -5.95
C GLU A 75 12.85 -4.07 -5.98
N ASP A 76 11.95 -3.40 -6.70
CA ASP A 76 11.84 -1.95 -6.66
C ASP A 76 11.47 -1.46 -5.26
N LEU A 77 10.49 -2.11 -4.61
CA LEU A 77 10.11 -1.82 -3.23
C LEU A 77 11.30 -1.99 -2.26
N LYS A 78 12.05 -3.10 -2.36
CA LYS A 78 13.24 -3.34 -1.52
C LYS A 78 14.30 -2.26 -1.70
N ALA A 79 14.54 -1.82 -2.94
CA ALA A 79 15.49 -0.76 -3.24
C ALA A 79 15.06 0.58 -2.61
N VAL A 80 13.77 0.92 -2.70
CA VAL A 80 13.21 2.12 -2.08
C VAL A 80 13.31 2.04 -0.55
N LEU A 81 12.94 0.92 0.06
CA LEU A 81 13.04 0.75 1.51
C LEU A 81 14.48 0.80 2.02
N SER A 82 15.42 0.25 1.27
CA SER A 82 16.87 0.35 1.61
C SER A 82 17.31 1.81 1.60
N TRP A 83 16.92 2.57 0.59
CA TRP A 83 17.20 4.01 0.52
C TRP A 83 16.51 4.78 1.65
N MET A 84 15.22 4.49 1.95
CA MET A 84 14.47 5.12 3.04
C MET A 84 15.14 4.94 4.39
N ARG A 85 15.65 3.75 4.70
CA ARG A 85 16.37 3.49 5.96
C ARG A 85 17.59 4.38 6.13
N THR A 86 18.28 4.72 5.05
CA THR A 86 19.43 5.62 5.07
C THR A 86 19.02 7.09 5.24
N GLU A 87 18.00 7.51 4.50
CA GLU A 87 17.59 8.92 4.39
C GLU A 87 16.69 9.40 5.53
N PHE A 88 15.75 8.57 5.97
CA PHE A 88 14.77 8.94 6.99
C PHE A 88 15.17 8.52 8.40
N ARG A 89 16.01 7.48 8.52
CA ARG A 89 16.45 6.92 9.81
C ARG A 89 15.30 6.46 10.70
N SER A 90 14.16 6.09 10.09
CA SER A 90 12.98 5.65 10.81
C SER A 90 13.16 4.26 11.37
N GLU A 91 12.69 4.05 12.59
CA GLU A 91 12.71 2.75 13.26
C GLU A 91 11.56 1.86 12.79
N ARG A 92 10.41 2.46 12.40
CA ARG A 92 9.20 1.77 11.99
C ARG A 92 8.81 2.13 10.56
N LEU A 93 8.41 1.11 9.80
CA LEU A 93 7.96 1.26 8.41
C LEU A 93 6.51 0.81 8.25
N ILE A 94 5.69 1.67 7.65
CA ILE A 94 4.32 1.35 7.26
C ILE A 94 4.27 1.17 5.74
N GLY A 95 3.78 0.01 5.30
CA GLY A 95 3.47 -0.24 3.89
C GLY A 95 2.02 0.11 3.58
N ILE A 96 1.77 0.97 2.60
CA ILE A 96 0.42 1.31 2.13
C ILE A 96 0.36 1.00 0.64
N GLY A 97 -0.57 0.15 0.23
CA GLY A 97 -0.70 -0.22 -1.17
C GLY A 97 -2.15 -0.22 -1.65
N TYR A 98 -2.37 0.16 -2.90
CA TYR A 98 -3.67 0.12 -3.54
C TYR A 98 -3.68 -0.88 -4.70
N CYS A 99 -4.74 -1.69 -4.79
CA CYS A 99 -4.93 -2.69 -5.85
C CYS A 99 -3.70 -3.60 -6.00
N CYS A 100 -3.01 -3.60 -7.14
CA CYS A 100 -1.73 -4.31 -7.33
C CYS A 100 -0.67 -3.88 -6.30
N GLY A 101 -0.59 -2.59 -5.96
CA GLY A 101 0.31 -2.10 -4.92
C GLY A 101 0.07 -2.76 -3.56
N SER A 102 -1.17 -3.12 -3.24
CA SER A 102 -1.49 -3.87 -2.02
C SER A 102 -0.89 -5.28 -2.03
N PHE A 103 -0.84 -5.92 -3.21
CA PHE A 103 -0.16 -7.21 -3.38
C PHE A 103 1.36 -7.07 -3.18
N ILE A 104 1.98 -6.02 -3.73
CA ILE A 104 3.41 -5.75 -3.52
C ILE A 104 3.72 -5.51 -2.04
N ILE A 105 2.88 -4.77 -1.31
CA ILE A 105 3.03 -4.60 0.14
C ILE A 105 2.88 -5.94 0.86
N ASN A 106 1.89 -6.77 0.52
CA ASN A 106 1.72 -8.10 1.11
C ASN A 106 2.93 -9.02 0.86
N ARG A 107 3.54 -8.94 -0.33
CA ARG A 107 4.82 -9.63 -0.60
C ARG A 107 5.96 -9.09 0.29
N GLY A 108 5.98 -7.80 0.55
CA GLY A 108 6.91 -7.16 1.49
C GLY A 108 6.69 -7.66 2.94
N ASP A 109 5.45 -7.86 3.34
CA ASP A 109 5.10 -8.42 4.65
C ASP A 109 5.65 -9.83 4.84
N GLN A 110 5.54 -10.70 3.85
CA GLN A 110 6.12 -12.05 3.87
C GLN A 110 7.65 -12.00 4.06
N LEU A 111 8.30 -10.93 3.61
CA LEU A 111 9.73 -10.69 3.76
C LEU A 111 10.09 -9.93 5.04
N ASN A 112 9.14 -9.68 5.93
CA ASN A 112 9.31 -8.91 7.18
C ASN A 112 9.86 -7.49 6.96
N LEU A 113 9.41 -6.81 5.92
CA LEU A 113 9.90 -5.46 5.58
C LEU A 113 9.16 -4.35 6.32
N PHE A 114 7.97 -4.61 6.87
CA PHE A 114 7.08 -3.62 7.50
C PHE A 114 6.75 -3.97 8.95
N ASP A 115 6.46 -2.93 9.73
CA ASP A 115 5.92 -3.06 11.09
C ASP A 115 4.39 -3.03 11.08
N LYS A 116 3.80 -2.41 10.04
CA LYS A 116 2.35 -2.37 9.79
C LYS A 116 2.06 -2.24 8.31
N SER A 117 0.96 -2.80 7.85
CA SER A 117 0.49 -2.70 6.47
C SER A 117 -0.94 -2.20 6.38
N VAL A 118 -1.23 -1.42 5.34
CA VAL A 118 -2.59 -1.01 4.94
C VAL A 118 -2.80 -1.39 3.49
N LEU A 119 -3.69 -2.35 3.26
CA LEU A 119 -3.99 -2.92 1.95
C LEU A 119 -5.32 -2.33 1.46
N ILE A 120 -5.27 -1.44 0.48
CA ILE A 120 -6.45 -0.78 -0.07
C ILE A 120 -6.90 -1.55 -1.31
N ALA A 121 -8.14 -2.00 -1.32
CA ALA A 121 -8.77 -2.79 -2.38
C ALA A 121 -7.86 -3.92 -2.91
N PRO A 122 -7.41 -4.86 -2.05
CA PRO A 122 -6.54 -5.96 -2.46
C PRO A 122 -7.30 -6.94 -3.35
N PRO A 123 -6.94 -7.12 -4.65
CA PRO A 123 -7.72 -7.91 -5.59
C PRO A 123 -7.52 -9.43 -5.38
N ASN A 124 -7.98 -9.93 -4.23
CA ASN A 124 -7.76 -11.31 -3.78
C ASN A 124 -8.56 -12.37 -4.55
N VAL A 125 -9.42 -11.96 -5.47
CA VAL A 125 -10.07 -12.88 -6.42
C VAL A 125 -9.05 -13.36 -7.46
N SER A 126 -8.15 -12.50 -7.90
CA SER A 126 -7.18 -12.76 -8.97
C SER A 126 -5.73 -12.90 -8.50
N MET A 127 -5.38 -12.40 -7.32
CA MET A 127 -4.04 -12.46 -6.73
C MET A 127 -4.05 -13.22 -5.40
N ALA A 128 -3.00 -14.00 -5.13
CA ALA A 128 -2.87 -14.82 -3.93
C ALA A 128 -2.23 -14.02 -2.79
N PHE A 129 -3.04 -13.48 -1.89
CA PHE A 129 -2.58 -12.82 -0.66
C PHE A 129 -2.27 -13.85 0.41
N ILE A 130 -1.16 -13.66 1.13
CA ILE A 130 -0.70 -14.53 2.21
C ILE A 130 -0.62 -13.71 3.50
N PHE A 131 -1.25 -14.22 4.57
CA PHE A 131 -1.30 -13.60 5.89
C PHE A 131 -0.73 -14.61 6.90
N ASP A 132 0.57 -14.84 6.84
CA ASP A 132 1.28 -15.87 7.62
C ASP A 132 1.86 -15.34 8.95
N ASN A 133 1.82 -14.04 9.18
CA ASN A 133 2.26 -13.42 10.42
C ASN A 133 1.09 -12.78 11.19
N PRO A 134 0.41 -13.55 12.10
CA PRO A 134 -0.75 -13.05 12.85
C PRO A 134 -0.40 -11.95 13.87
N GLU A 135 0.87 -11.77 14.19
CA GLU A 135 1.34 -10.75 15.14
C GLU A 135 1.60 -9.40 14.48
N ARG A 136 1.66 -9.35 13.15
CA ARG A 136 1.86 -8.09 12.43
C ARG A 136 0.53 -7.39 12.17
N PRO A 137 0.38 -6.13 12.60
CA PRO A 137 -0.78 -5.34 12.28
C PRO A 137 -0.96 -5.16 10.76
N CYS A 138 -2.11 -5.54 10.25
CA CYS A 138 -2.49 -5.36 8.86
C CYS A 138 -3.94 -4.92 8.79
N ASP A 139 -4.21 -3.82 8.11
CA ASP A 139 -5.57 -3.38 7.84
C ASP A 139 -5.90 -3.53 6.36
N ILE A 140 -7.08 -4.05 6.09
CA ILE A 140 -7.65 -4.17 4.75
C ILE A 140 -8.79 -3.16 4.66
N VAL A 141 -8.74 -2.27 3.67
CA VAL A 141 -9.77 -1.27 3.39
C VAL A 141 -10.31 -1.52 1.99
N TYR A 142 -11.60 -1.77 1.86
CA TYR A 142 -12.19 -2.02 0.54
C TYR A 142 -13.65 -1.59 0.46
N GLU A 143 -14.18 -1.45 -0.75
CA GLU A 143 -15.59 -1.17 -1.01
C GLU A 143 -16.41 -2.46 -0.98
N GLU A 144 -17.58 -2.44 -0.29
CA GLU A 144 -18.39 -3.64 -0.01
C GLU A 144 -18.80 -4.41 -1.27
N LYS A 145 -18.97 -3.74 -2.40
CA LYS A 145 -19.42 -4.31 -3.66
C LYS A 145 -18.30 -4.48 -4.69
N ASP A 146 -17.04 -4.34 -4.27
CA ASP A 146 -15.89 -4.51 -5.16
C ASP A 146 -15.82 -5.94 -5.71
N PRO A 147 -16.00 -6.15 -7.04
CA PRO A 147 -16.02 -7.48 -7.63
C PRO A 147 -14.66 -8.18 -7.62
N HIS A 148 -13.59 -7.46 -7.35
CA HIS A 148 -12.23 -8.01 -7.28
C HIS A 148 -11.89 -8.56 -5.89
N ILE A 149 -12.81 -8.44 -4.91
CA ILE A 149 -12.59 -8.83 -3.53
C ILE A 149 -13.57 -9.90 -3.09
N ASP A 150 -13.04 -10.99 -2.56
CA ASP A 150 -13.78 -12.00 -1.82
C ASP A 150 -13.44 -11.89 -0.33
N PRO A 151 -14.33 -11.32 0.50
CA PRO A 151 -14.09 -11.16 1.93
C PRO A 151 -13.86 -12.49 2.68
N LYS A 152 -14.35 -13.60 2.15
CA LYS A 152 -14.20 -14.93 2.75
C LYS A 152 -12.76 -15.46 2.68
N LYS A 153 -11.94 -14.87 1.82
CA LYS A 153 -10.52 -15.22 1.71
C LYS A 153 -9.63 -14.51 2.74
N PHE A 154 -10.16 -13.54 3.49
CA PHE A 154 -9.42 -12.91 4.56
C PHE A 154 -9.47 -13.79 5.82
N PRO A 155 -8.31 -14.13 6.42
CA PRO A 155 -8.31 -14.95 7.61
C PRO A 155 -8.81 -14.18 8.85
N SER A 156 -9.36 -14.89 9.81
CA SER A 156 -9.68 -14.32 11.12
C SER A 156 -8.42 -14.31 11.98
N GLN A 157 -7.79 -13.17 12.16
CA GLN A 157 -6.57 -12.97 12.95
C GLN A 157 -6.72 -11.76 13.88
N ALA A 158 -6.05 -11.82 15.05
CA ALA A 158 -6.22 -10.79 16.10
C ALA A 158 -5.76 -9.38 15.65
N LYS A 159 -4.75 -9.30 14.76
CA LYS A 159 -4.19 -8.04 14.27
C LYS A 159 -4.50 -7.78 12.80
N LEU A 160 -5.50 -8.46 12.23
CA LEU A 160 -6.02 -8.17 10.91
C LEU A 160 -7.32 -7.39 11.03
N GLY A 161 -7.27 -6.09 10.77
CA GLY A 161 -8.45 -5.23 10.66
C GLY A 161 -9.08 -5.34 9.26
N VAL A 162 -10.40 -5.45 9.18
CA VAL A 162 -11.13 -5.38 7.91
C VAL A 162 -12.13 -4.25 7.98
N LYS A 163 -11.95 -3.26 7.15
CA LYS A 163 -12.73 -2.01 7.11
C LYS A 163 -13.39 -1.88 5.75
N THR A 164 -14.67 -1.55 5.74
CA THR A 164 -15.42 -1.41 4.50
C THR A 164 -15.85 0.04 4.25
N VAL A 165 -15.87 0.40 2.98
CA VAL A 165 -16.44 1.65 2.45
C VAL A 165 -17.71 1.29 1.70
N LYS A 166 -18.72 2.15 1.75
CA LYS A 166 -20.02 1.93 1.12
C LYS A 166 -20.22 2.85 -0.07
N ASP A 167 -21.11 2.41 -0.98
CA ASP A 167 -21.63 3.21 -2.08
C ASP A 167 -20.58 3.68 -3.11
N GLY A 168 -19.44 3.00 -3.17
CA GLY A 168 -18.39 3.23 -4.16
C GLY A 168 -18.23 2.04 -5.13
N ASP A 169 -17.04 1.97 -5.70
CA ASP A 169 -16.55 0.88 -6.55
C ASP A 169 -15.08 0.59 -6.23
N HIS A 170 -14.44 -0.28 -7.04
CA HIS A 170 -13.00 -0.56 -6.89
C HIS A 170 -12.13 0.71 -6.86
N PHE A 171 -12.56 1.78 -7.51
CA PHE A 171 -11.86 3.07 -7.63
C PHE A 171 -12.30 4.09 -6.59
N PHE A 172 -13.23 3.74 -5.70
CA PHE A 172 -13.80 4.60 -4.66
C PHE A 172 -14.45 5.88 -5.19
N TYR A 173 -14.96 5.87 -6.41
CA TYR A 173 -15.67 7.04 -6.97
C TYR A 173 -16.87 7.43 -6.10
N GLY A 174 -16.86 8.69 -5.65
CA GLY A 174 -17.91 9.23 -4.77
C GLY A 174 -17.73 8.91 -3.29
N SER A 175 -16.75 8.09 -2.89
CA SER A 175 -16.53 7.65 -1.50
C SER A 175 -15.14 7.95 -0.94
N TYR A 176 -14.38 8.89 -1.54
CA TYR A 176 -13.04 9.25 -1.07
C TYR A 176 -13.00 9.74 0.38
N GLY A 177 -14.04 10.46 0.84
CA GLY A 177 -14.12 10.91 2.24
C GLY A 177 -14.22 9.74 3.23
N ASP A 178 -14.98 8.70 2.89
CA ASP A 178 -15.09 7.50 3.70
C ASP A 178 -13.81 6.68 3.64
N LEU A 179 -13.20 6.56 2.46
CA LEU A 179 -11.89 5.95 2.28
C LEU A 179 -10.83 6.64 3.17
N PHE A 180 -10.77 7.98 3.12
CA PHE A 180 -9.89 8.77 3.97
C PHE A 180 -10.10 8.44 5.46
N ALA A 181 -11.37 8.38 5.92
CA ALA A 181 -11.68 8.07 7.31
C ALA A 181 -11.21 6.66 7.72
N GLN A 182 -11.37 5.66 6.83
CA GLN A 182 -10.92 4.29 7.11
C GLN A 182 -9.37 4.20 7.13
N ILE A 183 -8.67 4.89 6.23
CA ILE A 183 -7.20 4.95 6.24
C ILE A 183 -6.71 5.67 7.51
N MET A 184 -7.34 6.78 7.90
CA MET A 184 -7.02 7.49 9.15
C MET A 184 -7.17 6.57 10.36
N SER A 185 -8.28 5.83 10.47
CA SER A 185 -8.49 4.82 11.51
C SER A 185 -7.36 3.79 11.50
N SER A 186 -7.03 3.24 10.33
CA SER A 186 -5.94 2.28 10.18
C SER A 186 -4.59 2.83 10.64
N LEU A 187 -4.28 4.08 10.39
CA LEU A 187 -2.99 4.66 10.77
C LEU A 187 -2.90 5.09 12.25
N THR A 188 -4.03 5.25 12.93
CA THR A 188 -4.10 5.70 14.34
C THR A 188 -4.39 4.58 15.34
N GLU A 189 -4.92 3.44 14.89
CA GLU A 189 -5.17 2.28 15.75
C GLU A 189 -3.87 1.62 16.19
N GLU A 190 -3.74 1.41 17.50
CA GLU A 190 -2.72 0.57 18.12
C GLU A 190 -3.29 -0.85 18.32
N TYR A 191 -2.53 -1.89 17.93
CA TYR A 191 -2.88 -3.30 18.09
C TYR A 191 -2.13 -3.93 19.27
#